data_9fde1e455d9487c99d5d24ea0ccd38c3
#
_entry.id   9fde1e455d9487c99d5d24ea0ccd38c3
#
_cell.length_a   1.000
_cell.length_b   1.000
_cell.length_c   1.000
_cell.angle_alpha   90.00
_cell.angle_beta   90.00
_cell.angle_gamma   90.00
#
_symmetry.space_group_name_H-M   'P 1'
#
loop_
_entity.id
_entity.type
_entity.pdbx_description
1 polymer ?
#
loop_
_entity_poly.entity_id
_entity_poly.type
_entity_poly.pdbx_seq_one_letter_code
_entity_poly.pdbx_strand_id
1 'polypeptide(L)'
;MPVRLGPGAFHLPGYLSLERQRALVGRCLDLVNGEAPAYVPVVRGGGRMHVRMLCLGRHWNGQTYSYGPTRADFDGKPAPPLPDDFRGLAREIAAVVGMTLAADLCILNHYDSDGRMGLHQDKDESERSLLAGLPVVSVSLGDAARFLFGGTRRREPVEVIRLESGDAFVFGGPARLRYHGVSRIFPGTAPRGLECVGRFNLTLRQYDV
;
A
#
# COMPACT_ATOMS: atom_id res chain seq x y z
N MET A 1 9.07 13.89 12.52
CA MET A 1 7.82 13.94 13.31
C MET A 1 6.63 13.78 12.37
N PRO A 2 5.52 13.12 12.78
CA PRO A 2 4.33 12.98 11.95
C PRO A 2 3.73 14.34 11.57
N VAL A 3 3.41 14.52 10.29
CA VAL A 3 2.67 15.67 9.77
C VAL A 3 1.20 15.29 9.68
N ARG A 4 0.33 15.99 10.41
CA ARG A 4 -1.10 15.74 10.38
C ARG A 4 -1.75 16.44 9.18
N LEU A 5 -2.44 15.66 8.34
CA LEU A 5 -3.12 16.11 7.11
C LEU A 5 -4.66 16.18 7.29
N GLY A 6 -5.10 16.19 8.51
CA GLY A 6 -6.50 16.22 8.89
C GLY A 6 -6.87 15.15 9.91
N PRO A 7 -8.14 15.07 10.32
CA PRO A 7 -8.58 14.03 11.26
C PRO A 7 -8.32 12.63 10.72
N GLY A 8 -7.53 11.84 11.43
CA GLY A 8 -7.22 10.44 11.08
C GLY A 8 -6.23 10.24 9.93
N ALA A 9 -5.53 11.29 9.45
CA ALA A 9 -4.56 11.17 8.36
C ALA A 9 -3.21 11.79 8.74
N PHE A 10 -2.12 11.02 8.51
CA PHE A 10 -0.76 11.38 8.91
C PHE A 10 0.26 10.97 7.86
N HIS A 11 1.19 11.86 7.56
CA HIS A 11 2.40 11.58 6.81
C HIS A 11 3.59 11.56 7.76
N LEU A 12 4.43 10.55 7.67
CA LEU A 12 5.63 10.36 8.46
C LEU A 12 6.85 10.43 7.52
N PRO A 13 7.38 11.62 7.21
CA PRO A 13 8.50 11.77 6.30
C PRO A 13 9.77 11.13 6.88
N GLY A 14 10.49 10.37 6.06
CA GLY A 14 11.76 9.74 6.42
C GLY A 14 11.67 8.81 7.63
N TYR A 15 10.54 8.14 7.82
CA TYR A 15 10.30 7.27 8.97
C TYR A 15 11.29 6.11 9.06
N LEU A 16 11.64 5.52 7.92
CA LEU A 16 12.59 4.39 7.87
C LEU A 16 14.01 4.89 7.58
N SER A 17 14.97 4.43 8.39
CA SER A 17 16.39 4.58 8.08
C SER A 17 16.74 3.87 6.76
N LEU A 18 17.84 4.28 6.12
CA LEU A 18 18.30 3.64 4.87
C LEU A 18 18.59 2.15 5.05
N GLU A 19 19.07 1.75 6.23
CA GLU A 19 19.30 0.34 6.56
C GLU A 19 17.99 -0.47 6.57
N ARG A 20 16.94 0.06 7.23
CA ARG A 20 15.61 -0.57 7.23
C ARG A 20 15.00 -0.62 5.83
N GLN A 21 15.20 0.45 5.04
CA GLN A 21 14.73 0.46 3.64
C GLN A 21 15.41 -0.63 2.82
N ARG A 22 16.74 -0.83 2.95
CA ARG A 22 17.48 -1.89 2.25
C ARG A 22 16.94 -3.28 2.60
N ALA A 23 16.76 -3.54 3.89
CA ALA A 23 16.22 -4.82 4.36
C ALA A 23 14.81 -5.08 3.78
N LEU A 24 13.93 -4.07 3.79
CA LEU A 24 12.59 -4.19 3.24
C LEU A 24 12.58 -4.34 1.71
N VAL A 25 13.43 -3.62 0.98
CA VAL A 25 13.56 -3.77 -0.48
C VAL A 25 14.03 -5.18 -0.84
N GLY A 26 15.06 -5.70 -0.16
CA GLY A 26 15.49 -7.10 -0.34
C GLY A 26 14.33 -8.07 -0.13
N ARG A 27 13.58 -7.88 0.96
CA ARG A 27 12.40 -8.71 1.26
C ARG A 27 11.30 -8.60 0.18
N CYS A 28 11.05 -7.39 -0.34
CA CYS A 28 10.09 -7.18 -1.43
C CYS A 28 10.53 -7.90 -2.71
N LEU A 29 11.82 -7.81 -3.06
CA LEU A 29 12.38 -8.48 -4.23
C LEU A 29 12.28 -10.00 -4.12
N ASP A 30 12.58 -10.57 -2.97
CA ASP A 30 12.43 -12.01 -2.72
C ASP A 30 10.97 -12.45 -2.90
N LEU A 31 10.03 -11.68 -2.39
CA LEU A 31 8.61 -11.99 -2.49
C LEU A 31 8.08 -11.89 -3.92
N VAL A 32 8.40 -10.81 -4.66
CA VAL A 32 7.84 -10.61 -6.02
C VAL A 32 8.48 -11.52 -7.08
N ASN A 33 9.67 -12.07 -6.81
CA ASN A 33 10.37 -13.02 -7.65
C ASN A 33 10.26 -14.48 -7.16
N GLY A 34 9.53 -14.71 -6.06
CA GLY A 34 9.35 -16.02 -5.45
C GLY A 34 8.32 -16.92 -6.16
N GLU A 35 7.83 -17.93 -5.45
CA GLU A 35 6.87 -18.92 -5.98
C GLU A 35 5.51 -18.33 -6.40
N ALA A 36 5.15 -17.18 -5.84
CA ALA A 36 3.94 -16.43 -6.17
C ALA A 36 4.33 -15.03 -6.71
N PRO A 37 4.77 -14.93 -7.96
CA PRO A 37 5.29 -13.68 -8.49
C PRO A 37 4.22 -12.59 -8.57
N ALA A 38 4.67 -11.32 -8.54
CA ALA A 38 3.81 -10.19 -8.79
C ALA A 38 3.26 -10.21 -10.23
N TYR A 39 2.02 -9.78 -10.40
CA TYR A 39 1.31 -9.77 -11.67
C TYR A 39 0.62 -8.42 -11.90
N VAL A 40 0.20 -8.13 -13.13
CA VAL A 40 -0.60 -6.96 -13.46
C VAL A 40 -2.09 -7.31 -13.34
N PRO A 41 -2.82 -6.77 -12.35
CA PRO A 41 -4.25 -7.07 -12.21
C PRO A 41 -5.06 -6.57 -13.40
N VAL A 42 -6.10 -7.35 -13.73
CA VAL A 42 -7.16 -6.95 -14.66
C VAL A 42 -8.41 -6.68 -13.84
N VAL A 43 -8.94 -5.46 -13.91
CA VAL A 43 -10.13 -5.08 -13.17
C VAL A 43 -11.42 -5.36 -13.95
N ARG A 44 -12.55 -5.33 -13.27
CA ARG A 44 -13.88 -5.50 -13.90
C ARG A 44 -14.01 -4.57 -15.12
N GLY A 45 -14.41 -5.13 -16.24
CA GLY A 45 -14.47 -4.39 -17.51
C GLY A 45 -13.22 -4.51 -18.37
N GLY A 46 -12.22 -5.33 -17.98
CA GLY A 46 -11.06 -5.68 -18.79
C GLY A 46 -9.90 -4.68 -18.75
N GLY A 47 -9.99 -3.62 -17.94
CA GLY A 47 -8.91 -2.65 -17.77
C GLY A 47 -7.71 -3.27 -17.05
N ARG A 48 -6.49 -3.11 -17.60
CA ARG A 48 -5.25 -3.52 -16.94
C ARG A 48 -4.73 -2.38 -16.06
N MET A 49 -4.29 -2.72 -14.85
CA MET A 49 -3.67 -1.74 -13.97
C MET A 49 -2.26 -1.38 -14.46
N HIS A 50 -1.77 -0.18 -14.11
CA HIS A 50 -0.41 0.28 -14.41
C HIS A 50 0.51 0.08 -13.19
N VAL A 51 0.43 -1.09 -12.60
CA VAL A 51 1.21 -1.50 -11.43
C VAL A 51 1.25 -3.01 -11.40
N ARG A 52 2.38 -3.59 -11.00
CA ARG A 52 2.46 -5.01 -10.62
C ARG A 52 2.09 -5.15 -9.15
N MET A 53 1.34 -6.16 -8.82
CA MET A 53 0.78 -6.37 -7.49
C MET A 53 1.08 -7.78 -7.00
N LEU A 54 1.40 -7.90 -5.71
CA LEU A 54 1.40 -9.15 -4.96
C LEU A 54 0.62 -8.94 -3.66
N CYS A 55 -0.41 -9.73 -3.45
CA CYS A 55 -1.18 -9.70 -2.22
C CYS A 55 -0.67 -10.78 -1.27
N LEU A 56 -0.45 -10.41 0.00
CA LEU A 56 0.02 -11.27 1.07
C LEU A 56 -1.06 -11.40 2.15
N GLY A 57 -1.22 -12.60 2.72
CA GLY A 57 -2.27 -12.94 3.68
C GLY A 57 -3.59 -13.23 3.02
N ARG A 58 -4.13 -12.32 2.22
CA ARG A 58 -5.33 -12.47 1.40
C ARG A 58 -5.10 -11.86 0.03
N HIS A 59 -5.69 -12.49 -1.00
CA HIS A 59 -5.61 -12.01 -2.37
C HIS A 59 -6.79 -11.10 -2.70
N TRP A 60 -6.51 -9.90 -3.21
CA TRP A 60 -7.53 -9.01 -3.76
C TRP A 60 -7.80 -9.39 -5.21
N ASN A 61 -9.04 -9.71 -5.53
CA ASN A 61 -9.49 -10.07 -6.87
C ASN A 61 -10.06 -8.83 -7.60
N GLY A 62 -9.40 -8.40 -8.66
CA GLY A 62 -9.77 -7.22 -9.44
C GLY A 62 -11.08 -7.37 -10.22
N GLN A 63 -11.58 -8.59 -10.43
CA GLN A 63 -12.85 -8.83 -11.13
C GLN A 63 -14.06 -8.71 -10.20
N THR A 64 -13.91 -9.15 -8.96
CA THR A 64 -15.00 -9.18 -7.97
C THR A 64 -14.93 -8.05 -6.95
N TYR A 65 -13.78 -7.36 -6.82
CA TYR A 65 -13.50 -6.37 -5.78
C TYR A 65 -13.68 -6.96 -4.37
N SER A 66 -13.06 -8.10 -4.15
CA SER A 66 -13.14 -8.81 -2.88
C SER A 66 -11.84 -9.53 -2.54
N TYR A 67 -11.66 -9.85 -1.27
CA TYR A 67 -10.53 -10.64 -0.80
C TYR A 67 -10.87 -12.11 -0.68
N GLY A 68 -9.94 -12.97 -1.08
CA GLY A 68 -10.03 -14.42 -0.97
C GLY A 68 -8.72 -15.07 -0.54
N PRO A 69 -8.73 -16.37 -0.22
CA PRO A 69 -7.54 -17.10 0.17
C PRO A 69 -6.65 -17.48 -1.02
N THR A 70 -7.18 -17.43 -2.25
CA THR A 70 -6.49 -17.85 -3.47
C THR A 70 -6.40 -16.73 -4.49
N ARG A 71 -5.43 -16.80 -5.38
CA ARG A 71 -5.20 -15.90 -6.51
C ARG A 71 -6.09 -16.28 -7.70
N ALA A 72 -7.40 -16.28 -7.46
CA ALA A 72 -8.40 -16.86 -8.39
C ALA A 72 -8.51 -16.15 -9.74
N ASP A 73 -8.14 -14.86 -9.83
CA ASP A 73 -8.12 -14.07 -11.07
C ASP A 73 -6.77 -14.10 -11.80
N PHE A 74 -5.82 -14.94 -11.35
CA PHE A 74 -4.49 -15.04 -11.95
C PHE A 74 -4.06 -16.50 -12.14
N ASP A 75 -3.51 -17.18 -11.15
CA ASP A 75 -2.93 -18.51 -11.25
C ASP A 75 -3.59 -19.58 -10.36
N GLY A 76 -4.60 -19.19 -9.59
CA GLY A 76 -5.37 -20.08 -8.71
C GLY A 76 -4.62 -20.57 -7.47
N LYS A 77 -3.34 -20.20 -7.30
CA LYS A 77 -2.54 -20.60 -6.14
C LYS A 77 -3.03 -19.90 -4.86
N PRO A 78 -2.73 -20.45 -3.67
CA PRO A 78 -2.95 -19.75 -2.42
C PRO A 78 -2.24 -18.40 -2.39
N ALA A 79 -2.85 -17.41 -1.73
CA ALA A 79 -2.15 -16.16 -1.40
C ALA A 79 -0.97 -16.48 -0.47
N PRO A 80 0.24 -15.95 -0.72
CA PRO A 80 1.36 -16.13 0.22
C PRO A 80 1.01 -15.55 1.60
N PRO A 81 1.53 -16.13 2.68
CA PRO A 81 1.28 -15.61 4.02
C PRO A 81 1.84 -14.18 4.17
N LEU A 82 1.20 -13.36 4.99
CA LEU A 82 1.77 -12.07 5.39
C LEU A 82 2.95 -12.33 6.33
N PRO A 83 4.18 -11.84 6.03
CA PRO A 83 5.33 -12.00 6.89
C PRO A 83 5.17 -11.29 8.25
N ASP A 84 5.73 -11.86 9.31
CA ASP A 84 5.64 -11.31 10.67
C ASP A 84 6.38 -9.99 10.83
N ASP A 85 7.48 -9.78 10.10
CA ASP A 85 8.20 -8.51 10.04
C ASP A 85 7.31 -7.38 9.47
N PHE A 86 6.47 -7.67 8.46
CA PHE A 86 5.50 -6.71 7.93
C PHE A 86 4.36 -6.43 8.92
N ARG A 87 3.88 -7.45 9.65
CA ARG A 87 2.89 -7.26 10.73
C ARG A 87 3.44 -6.35 11.83
N GLY A 88 4.69 -6.61 12.24
CA GLY A 88 5.40 -5.82 13.23
C GLY A 88 5.55 -4.37 12.81
N LEU A 89 5.98 -4.14 11.56
CA LEU A 89 6.13 -2.81 10.97
C LEU A 89 4.81 -2.05 10.94
N ALA A 90 3.72 -2.69 10.53
CA ALA A 90 2.40 -2.06 10.49
C ALA A 90 1.94 -1.60 11.87
N ARG A 91 2.11 -2.45 12.89
CA ARG A 91 1.77 -2.14 14.28
C ARG A 91 2.61 -1.00 14.83
N GLU A 92 3.93 -1.03 14.57
CA GLU A 92 4.86 0.02 14.99
C GLU A 92 4.46 1.38 14.41
N ILE A 93 4.22 1.46 13.10
CA ILE A 93 3.87 2.70 12.41
C ILE A 93 2.51 3.23 12.88
N ALA A 94 1.50 2.39 13.02
CA ALA A 94 0.18 2.79 13.50
C ALA A 94 0.26 3.37 14.92
N ALA A 95 1.06 2.78 15.79
CA ALA A 95 1.25 3.23 17.17
C ALA A 95 1.86 4.64 17.27
N VAL A 96 2.74 5.02 16.31
CA VAL A 96 3.34 6.38 16.27
C VAL A 96 2.30 7.49 16.18
N VAL A 97 1.15 7.19 15.55
CA VAL A 97 0.04 8.16 15.40
C VAL A 97 -1.15 7.86 16.31
N GLY A 98 -0.94 7.02 17.33
CA GLY A 98 -1.97 6.67 18.32
C GLY A 98 -3.07 5.76 17.78
N MET A 99 -2.79 4.99 16.72
CA MET A 99 -3.72 4.01 16.14
C MET A 99 -3.25 2.58 16.42
N THR A 100 -4.19 1.63 16.38
CA THR A 100 -3.90 0.19 16.51
C THR A 100 -4.19 -0.50 15.19
N LEU A 101 -3.28 -1.39 14.77
CA LEU A 101 -3.44 -2.22 13.58
C LEU A 101 -2.87 -3.62 13.83
N ALA A 102 -3.70 -4.64 13.70
CA ALA A 102 -3.31 -6.04 13.65
C ALA A 102 -3.38 -6.51 12.19
N ALA A 103 -2.43 -6.05 11.37
CA ALA A 103 -2.44 -6.31 9.93
C ALA A 103 -2.45 -7.83 9.65
N ASP A 104 -3.37 -8.27 8.81
CA ASP A 104 -3.49 -9.66 8.33
C ASP A 104 -3.36 -9.76 6.80
N LEU A 105 -3.30 -8.61 6.11
CA LEU A 105 -3.04 -8.54 4.69
C LEU A 105 -2.09 -7.37 4.33
N CYS A 106 -1.39 -7.53 3.21
CA CYS A 106 -0.62 -6.48 2.57
C CYS A 106 -0.81 -6.55 1.05
N ILE A 107 -1.07 -5.42 0.43
CA ILE A 107 -0.89 -5.27 -1.01
C ILE A 107 0.49 -4.66 -1.25
N LEU A 108 1.39 -5.46 -1.82
CA LEU A 108 2.70 -5.04 -2.30
C LEU A 108 2.56 -4.59 -3.75
N ASN A 109 2.61 -3.28 -3.97
CA ASN A 109 2.59 -2.66 -5.29
C ASN A 109 4.01 -2.39 -5.76
N HIS A 110 4.32 -2.76 -7.01
CA HIS A 110 5.58 -2.41 -7.67
C HIS A 110 5.27 -1.58 -8.92
N TYR A 111 5.68 -0.31 -8.88
CA TYR A 111 5.50 0.66 -9.96
C TYR A 111 6.78 0.80 -10.77
N ASP A 112 6.67 0.65 -12.07
CA ASP A 112 7.70 1.06 -13.03
C ASP A 112 7.65 2.60 -13.24
N SER A 113 8.50 3.13 -14.08
CA SER A 113 8.63 4.58 -14.31
C SER A 113 7.35 5.28 -14.79
N ASP A 114 6.48 4.56 -15.50
CA ASP A 114 5.17 5.03 -16.00
C ASP A 114 4.00 4.55 -15.14
N GLY A 115 4.33 3.90 -14.01
CA GLY A 115 3.36 3.34 -13.07
C GLY A 115 2.45 4.40 -12.46
N ARG A 116 1.17 4.05 -12.32
CA ARG A 116 0.16 4.91 -11.71
C ARG A 116 -1.03 4.10 -11.18
N MET A 117 -1.76 4.69 -10.27
CA MET A 117 -3.02 4.17 -9.76
C MET A 117 -4.01 5.32 -9.60
N GLY A 118 -5.15 5.23 -10.28
CA GLY A 118 -6.19 6.25 -10.23
C GLY A 118 -6.79 6.41 -8.82
N LEU A 119 -7.54 7.50 -8.62
CA LEU A 119 -8.25 7.73 -7.36
C LEU A 119 -9.20 6.58 -7.04
N HIS A 120 -9.02 5.96 -5.89
CA HIS A 120 -9.81 4.84 -5.37
C HIS A 120 -9.95 4.95 -3.84
N GLN A 121 -10.75 4.09 -3.28
CA GLN A 121 -10.86 3.86 -1.83
C GLN A 121 -10.44 2.42 -1.55
N ASP A 122 -9.73 2.21 -0.47
CA ASP A 122 -9.50 0.90 0.11
C ASP A 122 -10.74 0.50 0.92
N LYS A 123 -11.66 -0.26 0.34
CA LYS A 123 -12.99 -0.52 0.93
C LYS A 123 -13.50 -1.93 0.75
N ASP A 124 -12.63 -2.85 0.36
CA ASP A 124 -13.03 -4.23 0.05
C ASP A 124 -12.73 -5.20 1.22
N GLU A 125 -12.36 -4.66 2.39
CA GLU A 125 -12.29 -5.37 3.66
C GLU A 125 -13.69 -5.66 4.22
N SER A 126 -13.76 -6.38 5.37
CA SER A 126 -15.03 -6.63 6.03
C SER A 126 -15.74 -5.33 6.43
N GLU A 127 -17.07 -5.35 6.42
CA GLU A 127 -17.87 -4.20 6.86
C GLU A 127 -17.52 -3.80 8.31
N ARG A 128 -17.25 -4.76 9.18
CA ARG A 128 -16.83 -4.52 10.57
C ARG A 128 -15.53 -3.74 10.65
N SER A 129 -14.54 -4.11 9.83
CA SER A 129 -13.24 -3.42 9.74
C SER A 129 -13.41 -1.98 9.27
N LEU A 130 -14.24 -1.77 8.25
CA LEU A 130 -14.53 -0.45 7.69
C LEU A 130 -15.29 0.44 8.68
N LEU A 131 -16.30 -0.09 9.35
CA LEU A 131 -17.09 0.64 10.38
C LEU A 131 -16.23 0.99 11.60
N ALA A 132 -15.32 0.10 12.01
CA ALA A 132 -14.35 0.38 13.07
C ALA A 132 -13.31 1.43 12.66
N GLY A 133 -13.21 1.77 11.36
CA GLY A 133 -12.25 2.73 10.85
C GLY A 133 -10.81 2.27 11.02
N LEU A 134 -10.54 0.95 10.96
CA LEU A 134 -9.19 0.41 11.14
C LEU A 134 -8.23 1.05 10.15
N PRO A 135 -7.01 1.45 10.58
CA PRO A 135 -6.13 2.22 9.72
C PRO A 135 -5.55 1.42 8.56
N VAL A 136 -5.20 2.13 7.52
CA VAL A 136 -4.28 1.70 6.46
C VAL A 136 -2.92 2.27 6.79
N VAL A 137 -1.89 1.42 6.76
CA VAL A 137 -0.48 1.83 6.85
C VAL A 137 0.16 1.60 5.50
N SER A 138 0.66 2.67 4.91
CA SER A 138 1.35 2.66 3.61
C SER A 138 2.82 3.01 3.80
N VAL A 139 3.73 2.19 3.24
CA VAL A 139 5.18 2.39 3.31
C VAL A 139 5.73 2.53 1.90
N SER A 140 6.58 3.53 1.70
CA SER A 140 7.16 3.91 0.42
C SER A 140 8.64 3.50 0.35
N LEU A 141 9.06 2.83 -0.71
CA LEU A 141 10.44 2.40 -0.94
C LEU A 141 10.84 2.61 -2.40
N GLY A 142 12.07 3.05 -2.66
CA GLY A 142 12.57 3.29 -4.02
C GLY A 142 12.26 4.68 -4.54
N ASP A 143 11.77 4.80 -5.76
CA ASP A 143 11.48 6.09 -6.38
C ASP A 143 10.33 6.84 -5.69
N ALA A 144 10.46 8.17 -5.65
CA ALA A 144 9.41 9.04 -5.12
C ALA A 144 8.16 9.01 -6.01
N ALA A 145 7.02 9.32 -5.41
CA ALA A 145 5.74 9.37 -6.11
C ALA A 145 4.95 10.63 -5.81
N ARG A 146 4.15 11.06 -6.78
CA ARG A 146 3.10 12.04 -6.57
C ARG A 146 1.83 11.34 -6.13
N PHE A 147 1.59 11.40 -4.85
CA PHE A 147 0.41 10.84 -4.19
C PHE A 147 -0.69 11.89 -4.12
N LEU A 148 -1.89 11.47 -4.45
CA LEU A 148 -3.11 12.28 -4.37
C LEU A 148 -3.92 11.79 -3.18
N PHE A 149 -4.34 12.71 -2.31
CA PHE A 149 -5.16 12.39 -1.14
C PHE A 149 -6.35 13.35 -1.07
N GLY A 150 -7.54 12.84 -1.40
CA GLY A 150 -8.78 13.60 -1.54
C GLY A 150 -9.66 13.53 -0.29
N GLY A 151 -10.94 13.83 -0.45
CA GLY A 151 -11.98 13.63 0.56
C GLY A 151 -12.63 12.26 0.45
N THR A 152 -13.79 12.10 1.09
CA THR A 152 -14.56 10.85 1.07
C THR A 152 -15.46 10.72 -0.17
N ARG A 153 -15.63 11.78 -0.94
CA ARG A 153 -16.30 11.79 -2.23
C ARG A 153 -15.32 11.98 -3.38
N ARG A 154 -15.50 11.24 -4.48
CA ARG A 154 -14.54 11.16 -5.60
C ARG A 154 -14.20 12.50 -6.26
N ARG A 155 -15.11 13.49 -6.20
CA ARG A 155 -14.95 14.80 -6.87
C ARG A 155 -14.48 15.90 -5.92
N GLU A 156 -14.20 15.59 -4.67
CA GLU A 156 -13.63 16.55 -3.74
C GLU A 156 -12.18 16.89 -4.12
N PRO A 157 -11.71 18.11 -3.79
CA PRO A 157 -10.33 18.51 -4.03
C PRO A 157 -9.33 17.50 -3.45
N VAL A 158 -8.20 17.32 -4.12
CA VAL A 158 -7.12 16.45 -3.68
C VAL A 158 -5.91 17.29 -3.24
N GLU A 159 -5.32 16.91 -2.13
CA GLU A 159 -3.99 17.34 -1.74
C GLU A 159 -2.95 16.53 -2.53
N VAL A 160 -1.90 17.20 -2.96
CA VAL A 160 -0.77 16.58 -3.67
C VAL A 160 0.38 16.46 -2.69
N ILE A 161 0.79 15.22 -2.42
CA ILE A 161 1.86 14.91 -1.49
C ILE A 161 2.96 14.19 -2.27
N ARG A 162 4.20 14.62 -2.10
CA ARG A 162 5.35 13.88 -2.59
C ARG A 162 5.74 12.87 -1.52
N LEU A 163 5.63 11.58 -1.83
CA LEU A 163 6.10 10.50 -0.97
C LEU A 163 7.48 10.04 -1.44
N GLU A 164 8.46 10.15 -0.56
CA GLU A 164 9.84 9.72 -0.77
C GLU A 164 10.06 8.29 -0.25
N SER A 165 11.20 7.72 -0.60
CA SER A 165 11.63 6.43 -0.01
C SER A 165 11.82 6.55 1.50
N GLY A 166 11.29 5.59 2.24
CA GLY A 166 11.32 5.59 3.71
C GLY A 166 10.19 6.32 4.37
N ASP A 167 9.32 6.99 3.61
CA ASP A 167 8.10 7.61 4.15
C ASP A 167 7.07 6.54 4.53
N ALA A 168 6.33 6.81 5.61
CA ALA A 168 5.10 6.11 5.91
C ALA A 168 3.90 7.08 5.83
N PHE A 169 2.74 6.54 5.47
CA PHE A 169 1.48 7.26 5.42
C PHE A 169 0.41 6.44 6.12
N VAL A 170 -0.31 7.06 7.07
CA VAL A 170 -1.34 6.36 7.86
C VAL A 170 -2.65 7.11 7.75
N PHE A 171 -3.72 6.39 7.44
CA PHE A 171 -5.06 6.97 7.46
C PHE A 171 -6.09 5.96 7.98
N GLY A 172 -6.93 6.42 8.91
CA GLY A 172 -7.94 5.60 9.59
C GLY A 172 -9.02 6.46 10.23
N GLY A 173 -9.99 5.88 10.92
CA GLY A 173 -11.11 6.60 11.50
C GLY A 173 -11.83 7.47 10.45
N PRO A 174 -11.95 8.79 10.68
CA PRO A 174 -12.62 9.70 9.73
C PRO A 174 -11.98 9.73 8.33
N ALA A 175 -10.69 9.40 8.22
CA ALA A 175 -9.97 9.40 6.95
C ALA A 175 -10.01 8.05 6.23
N ARG A 176 -10.53 6.99 6.84
CA ARG A 176 -10.42 5.60 6.35
C ARG A 176 -10.89 5.41 4.91
N LEU A 177 -11.94 6.10 4.52
CA LEU A 177 -12.53 6.00 3.19
C LEU A 177 -12.23 7.23 2.30
N ARG A 178 -11.13 7.95 2.56
CA ARG A 178 -10.70 9.03 1.67
C ARG A 178 -10.16 8.46 0.35
N TYR A 179 -10.54 9.10 -0.76
CA TYR A 179 -10.01 8.79 -2.08
C TYR A 179 -8.53 9.13 -2.16
N HIS A 180 -7.74 8.20 -2.68
CA HIS A 180 -6.30 8.39 -2.86
C HIS A 180 -5.81 7.66 -4.11
N GLY A 181 -4.59 7.98 -4.52
CA GLY A 181 -3.98 7.35 -5.70
C GLY A 181 -2.56 7.84 -5.95
N VAL A 182 -1.88 7.20 -6.89
CA VAL A 182 -0.54 7.58 -7.36
C VAL A 182 -0.65 8.06 -8.79
N SER A 183 -0.41 9.36 -9.01
CA SER A 183 -0.56 9.95 -10.36
C SER A 183 0.72 9.94 -11.18
N ARG A 184 1.89 9.80 -10.53
CA ARG A 184 3.19 9.81 -11.20
C ARG A 184 4.27 9.20 -10.30
N ILE A 185 5.20 8.47 -10.90
CA ILE A 185 6.49 8.09 -10.31
C ILE A 185 7.55 9.09 -10.81
N PHE A 186 8.56 9.37 -9.99
CA PHE A 186 9.71 10.20 -10.34
C PHE A 186 10.95 9.31 -10.45
N PRO A 187 11.27 8.81 -11.66
CA PRO A 187 12.35 7.85 -11.84
C PRO A 187 13.70 8.40 -11.41
N GLY A 188 14.56 7.56 -10.85
CA GLY A 188 15.91 7.91 -10.44
C GLY A 188 15.99 8.74 -9.16
N THR A 189 14.92 8.81 -8.38
CA THR A 189 14.89 9.53 -7.10
C THR A 189 15.09 8.63 -5.89
N ALA A 190 15.27 7.32 -6.08
CA ALA A 190 15.63 6.41 -5.02
C ALA A 190 16.92 6.86 -4.30
N PRO A 191 17.02 6.73 -2.98
CA PRO A 191 18.23 7.09 -2.24
C PRO A 191 19.45 6.34 -2.76
N ARG A 192 20.61 7.03 -2.81
CA ARG A 192 21.89 6.40 -3.16
C ARG A 192 22.17 5.21 -2.25
N GLY A 193 22.54 4.08 -2.85
CA GLY A 193 22.81 2.84 -2.14
C GLY A 193 21.56 2.05 -1.74
N LEU A 194 20.38 2.45 -2.21
CA LEU A 194 19.19 1.62 -2.21
C LEU A 194 19.07 0.94 -3.58
N GLU A 195 19.35 -0.36 -3.64
CA GLU A 195 19.23 -1.15 -4.88
C GLU A 195 17.77 -1.48 -5.15
N CYS A 196 17.06 -0.47 -5.68
CA CYS A 196 15.64 -0.57 -6.01
C CYS A 196 15.38 0.11 -7.35
N VAL A 197 14.86 -0.64 -8.32
CA VAL A 197 14.39 -0.10 -9.59
C VAL A 197 12.89 0.17 -9.48
N GLY A 198 12.48 1.41 -9.76
CA GLY A 198 11.10 1.83 -9.61
C GLY A 198 10.71 2.06 -8.15
N ARG A 199 9.47 1.76 -7.82
CA ARG A 199 8.89 2.02 -6.50
C ARG A 199 8.14 0.81 -5.97
N PHE A 200 8.47 0.38 -4.76
CA PHE A 200 7.59 -0.46 -3.96
C PHE A 200 6.70 0.39 -3.04
N ASN A 201 5.48 -0.07 -2.86
CA ASN A 201 4.57 0.45 -1.86
C ASN A 201 3.90 -0.73 -1.14
N LEU A 202 4.10 -0.80 0.17
CA LEU A 202 3.44 -1.77 1.05
C LEU A 202 2.17 -1.11 1.60
N THR A 203 1.00 -1.65 1.29
CA THR A 203 -0.28 -1.20 1.85
C THR A 203 -0.80 -2.26 2.81
N LEU A 204 -0.58 -2.03 4.09
CA LEU A 204 -0.85 -2.97 5.20
C LEU A 204 -2.21 -2.66 5.82
N ARG A 205 -3.06 -3.66 5.95
CA ARG A 205 -4.45 -3.53 6.41
C ARG A 205 -4.87 -4.73 7.24
N GLN A 206 -6.00 -4.61 7.93
CA GLN A 206 -6.67 -5.67 8.66
C GLN A 206 -8.02 -5.94 8.00
N TYR A 207 -8.22 -7.18 7.54
CA TYR A 207 -9.44 -7.58 6.83
C TYR A 207 -10.66 -7.62 7.74
N ASP A 208 -10.52 -8.16 8.93
CA ASP A 208 -11.62 -8.28 9.89
C ASP A 208 -11.17 -8.00 11.33
N VAL A 209 -12.13 -7.72 12.22
CA VAL A 209 -11.93 -7.38 13.66
C VAL A 209 -12.15 -8.63 14.51
#